data_0a3f610c2298e2eb51fb266cf8a024f8
#
_entry.id   0a3f610c2298e2eb51fb266cf8a024f8
#
_cell.length_a   1.000
_cell.length_b   1.000
_cell.length_c   1.000
_cell.angle_alpha   90.00
_cell.angle_beta   90.00
_cell.angle_gamma   90.00
#
_symmetry.space_group_name_H-M   'P 1'
#
loop_
_entity.id
_entity.type
_entity.pdbx_description
1 polymer ?
#
loop_
_entity_poly.entity_id
_entity_poly.type
_entity_poly.pdbx_seq_one_letter_code
_entity_poly.pdbx_strand_id
1 'polypeptide(L)'
;MRHTTLILFLTLLLASCASVFTAPDQRETSYETVAPDGAILIEPNIRIELDGNAVVYRGSLTAPGLAALQRTGSRANVDTLVIESSGGEIVVGMDFGIWVSQSKLDVLVDRSCLSSCANYVFTAGQGKEILPGAVVAWHGSAKQPGLLEQLHRIVQQQIDAQQLSPRERERELERAKRENVRYLTEAIYKQDQFFSRLGIDEYVTRIGNDKYGVRGFFYLSVPDMASFGIQNVSAPGDYADMEPQALAQRVGFPVTLVRLE
;
A
#
# COMPACT_ATOMS: atom_id res chain seq x y z
N MET A 1 -22.91 24.06 -35.66
CA MET A 1 -22.93 24.68 -34.31
C MET A 1 -22.71 23.59 -33.30
N ARG A 2 -21.64 23.72 -32.62
CA ARG A 2 -20.96 23.04 -31.58
C ARG A 2 -21.85 22.75 -30.38
N HIS A 3 -21.88 21.52 -29.87
CA HIS A 3 -22.12 21.24 -28.46
C HIS A 3 -20.99 20.37 -27.94
N THR A 4 -19.92 21.05 -27.54
CA THR A 4 -18.95 20.60 -26.55
C THR A 4 -19.56 20.96 -25.21
N THR A 5 -19.68 20.05 -24.25
CA THR A 5 -19.29 20.34 -22.87
C THR A 5 -19.71 19.23 -21.90
N LEU A 6 -18.77 18.91 -21.06
CA LEU A 6 -18.93 18.49 -19.64
C LEU A 6 -19.13 17.01 -19.37
N ILE A 7 -18.05 16.24 -19.55
CA ILE A 7 -17.81 15.04 -18.72
C ILE A 7 -16.41 15.21 -18.13
N LEU A 8 -16.33 15.96 -17.07
CA LEU A 8 -15.14 16.05 -16.22
C LEU A 8 -15.64 16.17 -14.79
N PHE A 9 -15.38 15.17 -13.97
CA PHE A 9 -15.46 15.17 -12.51
C PHE A 9 -16.07 13.88 -11.91
N LEU A 10 -15.80 12.69 -12.47
CA LEU A 10 -16.08 11.45 -11.74
C LEU A 10 -14.99 10.37 -11.88
N THR A 11 -13.79 10.75 -12.34
CA THR A 11 -12.72 9.79 -12.63
C THR A 11 -11.59 9.75 -11.59
N LEU A 12 -11.62 10.57 -10.55
CA LEU A 12 -10.48 10.68 -9.61
C LEU A 12 -10.52 9.74 -8.40
N LEU A 13 -11.61 9.06 -8.13
CA LEU A 13 -11.73 8.14 -6.98
C LEU A 13 -11.53 6.65 -7.35
N LEU A 14 -11.51 6.31 -8.63
CA LEU A 14 -11.27 4.94 -9.11
C LEU A 14 -9.84 4.71 -9.61
N ALA A 15 -9.07 5.77 -9.85
CA ALA A 15 -7.71 5.67 -10.38
C ALA A 15 -6.70 5.09 -9.36
N SER A 16 -6.99 5.16 -8.06
CA SER A 16 -6.08 4.66 -7.03
C SER A 16 -6.09 3.13 -6.86
N CYS A 17 -7.13 2.44 -7.34
CA CYS A 17 -7.18 0.97 -7.31
C CYS A 17 -6.99 0.31 -8.67
N ALA A 18 -7.09 1.06 -9.77
CA ALA A 18 -7.03 0.50 -11.12
C ALA A 18 -5.60 0.19 -11.61
N SER A 19 -4.58 0.84 -11.01
CA SER A 19 -3.17 0.60 -11.36
C SER A 19 -2.58 -0.70 -10.79
N VAL A 20 -3.32 -1.45 -9.97
CA VAL A 20 -2.82 -2.63 -9.26
C VAL A 20 -2.90 -3.92 -10.08
N PHE A 21 -3.66 -3.93 -11.19
CA PHE A 21 -3.94 -5.17 -11.92
C PHE A 21 -3.83 -5.02 -13.44
N THR A 22 -2.74 -4.46 -13.92
CA THR A 22 -2.33 -4.69 -15.30
C THR A 22 -1.63 -6.04 -15.39
N ALA A 23 -2.07 -6.90 -16.30
CA ALA A 23 -1.40 -8.14 -16.65
C ALA A 23 0.11 -7.87 -16.92
N PRO A 24 1.01 -8.84 -16.67
CA PRO A 24 2.46 -8.64 -16.62
C PRO A 24 3.14 -8.26 -17.94
N ASP A 25 2.43 -7.77 -18.96
CA ASP A 25 3.01 -7.38 -20.26
C ASP A 25 2.68 -5.93 -20.71
N GLN A 26 2.26 -5.08 -19.81
CA GLN A 26 2.44 -3.64 -20.01
C GLN A 26 3.70 -3.25 -19.24
N ARG A 27 4.83 -3.23 -19.94
CA ARG A 27 6.02 -2.49 -19.49
C ARG A 27 5.59 -1.02 -19.41
N GLU A 28 5.03 -0.61 -18.26
CA GLU A 28 5.10 0.78 -17.87
C GLU A 28 6.59 1.11 -17.89
N THR A 29 7.00 1.86 -18.87
CA THR A 29 8.34 2.45 -18.90
C THR A 29 8.36 3.44 -17.75
N SER A 30 8.71 2.96 -16.55
CA SER A 30 8.98 3.84 -15.43
C SER A 30 10.23 4.63 -15.81
N TYR A 31 10.08 5.91 -16.07
CA TYR A 31 11.21 6.79 -16.32
C TYR A 31 11.84 7.14 -14.97
N GLU A 32 13.03 6.59 -14.75
CA GLU A 32 13.86 6.97 -13.61
C GLU A 32 14.71 8.19 -14.02
N THR A 33 14.59 9.27 -13.25
CA THR A 33 15.39 10.48 -13.44
C THR A 33 16.02 10.89 -12.11
N VAL A 34 17.06 11.70 -12.16
CA VAL A 34 17.71 12.26 -10.97
C VAL A 34 17.38 13.75 -10.91
N ALA A 35 16.77 14.17 -9.80
CA ALA A 35 16.46 15.58 -9.53
C ALA A 35 17.74 16.38 -9.22
N PRO A 36 17.72 17.73 -9.32
CA PRO A 36 18.87 18.58 -9.02
C PRO A 36 19.46 18.41 -7.60
N ASP A 37 18.64 18.00 -6.63
CA ASP A 37 19.04 17.70 -5.26
C ASP A 37 19.53 16.24 -5.05
N GLY A 38 19.66 15.47 -6.13
CA GLY A 38 20.14 14.10 -6.09
C GLY A 38 19.09 13.03 -5.80
N ALA A 39 17.83 13.42 -5.57
CA ALA A 39 16.75 12.45 -5.37
C ALA A 39 16.47 11.66 -6.65
N ILE A 40 16.13 10.38 -6.50
CA ILE A 40 15.64 9.54 -7.59
C ILE A 40 14.13 9.75 -7.72
N LEU A 41 13.69 10.10 -8.91
CA LEU A 41 12.28 10.23 -9.27
C LEU A 41 11.90 9.09 -10.20
N ILE A 42 10.78 8.42 -9.87
CA ILE A 42 10.17 7.41 -10.73
C ILE A 42 8.73 7.84 -10.99
N GLU A 43 8.43 8.09 -12.24
CA GLU A 43 7.08 8.49 -12.62
C GLU A 43 6.04 7.37 -12.33
N PRO A 44 4.80 7.77 -11.96
CA PRO A 44 4.34 9.17 -11.95
C PRO A 44 4.57 9.93 -10.62
N ASN A 45 4.94 9.29 -9.51
CA ASN A 45 4.86 9.95 -8.20
C ASN A 45 5.78 9.35 -7.12
N ILE A 46 6.88 8.71 -7.49
CA ILE A 46 7.82 8.14 -6.51
C ILE A 46 9.04 9.03 -6.42
N ARG A 47 9.44 9.37 -5.18
CA ARG A 47 10.65 10.10 -4.86
C ARG A 47 11.45 9.33 -3.82
N ILE A 48 12.74 9.13 -4.08
CA ILE A 48 13.67 8.43 -3.20
C ILE A 48 14.92 9.29 -3.03
N GLU A 49 15.32 9.52 -1.77
CA GLU A 49 16.50 10.32 -1.43
C GLU A 49 17.23 9.77 -0.22
N LEU A 50 18.50 10.11 -0.06
CA LEU A 50 19.27 9.84 1.15
C LEU A 50 19.26 11.10 2.03
N ASP A 51 19.04 10.91 3.34
CA ASP A 51 19.15 11.95 4.35
C ASP A 51 19.95 11.37 5.53
N GLY A 52 21.24 11.64 5.54
CA GLY A 52 22.15 11.07 6.53
C GLY A 52 22.20 9.55 6.49
N ASN A 53 21.79 8.89 7.57
CA ASN A 53 21.64 7.44 7.69
C ASN A 53 20.22 6.93 7.38
N ALA A 54 19.35 7.81 6.90
CA ALA A 54 18.00 7.45 6.47
C ALA A 54 17.89 7.40 4.95
N VAL A 55 17.09 6.47 4.44
CA VAL A 55 16.56 6.52 3.09
C VAL A 55 15.10 6.93 3.16
N VAL A 56 14.74 7.93 2.39
CA VAL A 56 13.38 8.49 2.33
C VAL A 56 12.69 7.94 1.09
N TYR A 57 11.48 7.41 1.28
CA TYR A 57 10.62 6.94 0.19
C TYR A 57 9.26 7.64 0.26
N ARG A 58 8.88 8.32 -0.81
CA ARG A 58 7.55 8.91 -0.96
C ARG A 58 6.89 8.43 -2.23
N GLY A 59 5.68 7.91 -2.13
CA GLY A 59 4.88 7.45 -3.27
C GLY A 59 4.28 6.06 -3.12
N SER A 60 3.72 5.54 -4.21
CA SER A 60 3.13 4.20 -4.25
C SER A 60 4.20 3.10 -4.20
N LEU A 61 3.90 1.99 -3.55
CA LEU A 61 4.78 0.82 -3.52
C LEU A 61 4.73 0.11 -4.87
N THR A 62 5.82 0.20 -5.63
CA THR A 62 5.97 -0.43 -6.95
C THR A 62 7.27 -1.23 -7.04
N ALA A 63 7.33 -2.20 -7.93
CA ALA A 63 8.55 -2.99 -8.11
C ALA A 63 9.76 -2.13 -8.58
N PRO A 64 9.61 -1.16 -9.51
CA PRO A 64 10.68 -0.21 -9.82
C PRO A 64 11.08 0.65 -8.62
N GLY A 65 10.10 1.10 -7.81
CA GLY A 65 10.36 1.86 -6.58
C GLY A 65 11.18 1.07 -5.57
N LEU A 66 10.85 -0.20 -5.34
CA LEU A 66 11.63 -1.08 -4.47
C LEU A 66 13.06 -1.26 -4.98
N ALA A 67 13.22 -1.54 -6.27
CA ALA A 67 14.55 -1.73 -6.85
C ALA A 67 15.43 -0.47 -6.70
N ALA A 68 14.86 0.72 -6.91
CA ALA A 68 15.56 1.99 -6.72
C ALA A 68 15.89 2.23 -5.24
N LEU A 69 14.93 1.97 -4.34
CA LEU A 69 15.11 2.09 -2.89
C LEU A 69 16.26 1.20 -2.39
N GLN A 70 16.31 -0.06 -2.83
CA GLN A 70 17.38 -1.00 -2.49
C GLN A 70 18.74 -0.52 -3.00
N ARG A 71 18.82 -0.02 -4.24
CA ARG A 71 20.06 0.54 -4.79
C ARG A 71 20.52 1.77 -4.02
N THR A 72 19.60 2.63 -3.60
CA THR A 72 19.90 3.84 -2.85
C THR A 72 20.34 3.49 -1.43
N GLY A 73 19.61 2.63 -0.73
CA GLY A 73 19.95 2.18 0.62
C GLY A 73 21.27 1.43 0.72
N SER A 74 21.69 0.72 -0.36
CA SER A 74 22.97 0.02 -0.36
C SER A 74 24.20 0.93 -0.52
N ARG A 75 24.01 2.22 -0.83
CA ARG A 75 25.10 3.20 -1.01
C ARG A 75 25.59 3.82 0.28
N ALA A 76 24.84 3.65 1.37
CA ALA A 76 25.15 4.22 2.67
C ALA A 76 24.85 3.19 3.78
N ASN A 77 25.36 3.42 4.98
CA ASN A 77 24.98 2.65 6.16
C ASN A 77 23.60 3.14 6.64
N VAL A 78 22.56 2.76 5.90
CA VAL A 78 21.19 3.14 6.20
C VAL A 78 20.67 2.23 7.30
N ASP A 79 20.12 2.81 8.35
CA ASP A 79 19.44 2.13 9.45
C ASP A 79 17.96 2.52 9.56
N THR A 80 17.52 3.54 8.85
CA THR A 80 16.18 4.09 8.93
C THR A 80 15.54 4.22 7.54
N LEU A 81 14.30 3.78 7.42
CA LEU A 81 13.41 4.08 6.29
C LEU A 81 12.38 5.12 6.73
N VAL A 82 12.48 6.33 6.19
CA VAL A 82 11.42 7.34 6.30
C VAL A 82 10.43 7.11 5.17
N ILE A 83 9.16 6.90 5.51
CA ILE A 83 8.15 6.54 4.51
C ILE A 83 6.90 7.40 4.54
N GLU A 84 6.44 7.80 3.35
CA GLU A 84 5.10 8.30 3.06
C GLU A 84 4.53 7.54 1.87
N SER A 85 3.49 6.73 2.10
CA SER A 85 2.94 5.88 1.03
C SER A 85 1.46 5.59 1.24
N SER A 86 0.70 5.65 0.15
CA SER A 86 -0.68 5.16 0.09
C SER A 86 -0.79 3.63 0.00
N GLY A 87 0.35 2.93 -0.04
CA GLY A 87 0.41 1.50 -0.30
C GLY A 87 0.66 1.18 -1.77
N GLY A 88 0.24 0.03 -2.21
CA GLY A 88 0.46 -0.45 -3.57
C GLY A 88 0.04 -1.91 -3.73
N GLU A 89 0.58 -2.59 -4.73
CA GLU A 89 0.32 -3.99 -5.02
C GLU A 89 0.73 -4.88 -3.83
N ILE A 90 -0.07 -5.89 -3.53
CA ILE A 90 0.05 -6.70 -2.30
C ILE A 90 1.40 -7.41 -2.22
N VAL A 91 1.81 -8.10 -3.30
CA VAL A 91 3.05 -8.89 -3.32
C VAL A 91 4.27 -7.97 -3.28
N VAL A 92 4.23 -6.85 -4.00
CA VAL A 92 5.27 -5.82 -3.95
C VAL A 92 5.39 -5.22 -2.55
N GLY A 93 4.26 -4.91 -1.89
CA GLY A 93 4.27 -4.44 -0.50
C GLY A 93 4.95 -5.42 0.45
N MET A 94 4.69 -6.73 0.30
CA MET A 94 5.39 -7.77 1.05
C MET A 94 6.89 -7.80 0.75
N ASP A 95 7.30 -7.59 -0.51
CA ASP A 95 8.73 -7.53 -0.87
C ASP A 95 9.43 -6.34 -0.23
N PHE A 96 8.76 -5.17 -0.16
CA PHE A 96 9.25 -4.03 0.64
C PHE A 96 9.44 -4.42 2.11
N GLY A 97 8.42 -5.02 2.74
CA GLY A 97 8.50 -5.44 4.14
C GLY A 97 9.59 -6.48 4.40
N ILE A 98 9.75 -7.45 3.49
CA ILE A 98 10.84 -8.44 3.58
C ILE A 98 12.20 -7.74 3.54
N TRP A 99 12.39 -6.77 2.63
CA TRP A 99 13.62 -6.00 2.55
C TRP A 99 13.89 -5.19 3.83
N VAL A 100 12.86 -4.50 4.36
CA VAL A 100 12.95 -3.75 5.63
C VAL A 100 13.39 -4.67 6.78
N SER A 101 12.73 -5.81 6.93
CA SER A 101 13.03 -6.78 7.99
C SER A 101 14.44 -7.38 7.86
N GLN A 102 14.85 -7.77 6.64
CA GLN A 102 16.18 -8.33 6.39
C GLN A 102 17.30 -7.32 6.59
N SER A 103 17.04 -6.06 6.24
CA SER A 103 17.98 -4.94 6.45
C SER A 103 17.95 -4.41 7.88
N LYS A 104 17.03 -4.89 8.71
CA LYS A 104 16.84 -4.47 10.12
C LYS A 104 16.64 -2.96 10.26
N LEU A 105 15.88 -2.36 9.35
CA LEU A 105 15.64 -0.93 9.36
C LEU A 105 14.58 -0.56 10.41
N ASP A 106 14.78 0.58 11.04
CA ASP A 106 13.71 1.30 11.70
C ASP A 106 12.81 1.94 10.63
N VAL A 107 11.51 2.01 10.90
CA VAL A 107 10.53 2.64 10.00
C VAL A 107 9.95 3.87 10.66
N LEU A 108 10.18 5.03 10.05
CA LEU A 108 9.63 6.31 10.49
C LEU A 108 8.54 6.74 9.50
N VAL A 109 7.32 6.88 10.01
CA VAL A 109 6.17 7.34 9.20
C VAL A 109 6.10 8.85 9.29
N ASP A 110 6.41 9.52 8.16
CA ASP A 110 6.48 10.99 8.09
C ASP A 110 5.09 11.64 8.02
N ARG A 111 4.19 11.07 7.20
CA ARG A 111 2.83 11.61 7.01
C ARG A 111 1.77 10.52 7.02
N SER A 112 1.94 9.51 6.19
CA SER A 112 1.00 8.42 6.11
C SER A 112 1.64 7.13 5.61
N CYS A 113 1.23 6.01 6.20
CA CYS A 113 1.56 4.67 5.74
C CYS A 113 0.26 3.87 5.69
N LEU A 114 -0.26 3.65 4.48
CA LEU A 114 -1.62 3.15 4.28
C LEU A 114 -1.61 1.83 3.53
N SER A 115 -2.66 1.00 3.71
CA SER A 115 -2.85 -0.22 2.93
C SER A 115 -1.63 -1.17 3.01
N SER A 116 -1.05 -1.58 1.88
CA SER A 116 0.14 -2.45 1.83
C SER A 116 1.35 -1.85 2.54
N CYS A 117 1.47 -0.50 2.65
CA CYS A 117 2.48 0.13 3.48
C CYS A 117 2.27 -0.20 4.97
N ALA A 118 1.06 -0.01 5.48
CA ALA A 118 0.71 -0.34 6.85
C ALA A 118 0.83 -1.85 7.12
N ASN A 119 0.33 -2.67 6.17
CA ASN A 119 0.35 -4.12 6.31
C ASN A 119 1.77 -4.68 6.40
N TYR A 120 2.67 -4.23 5.54
CA TYR A 120 3.92 -4.94 5.33
C TYR A 120 5.16 -4.12 5.65
N VAL A 121 5.20 -2.83 5.30
CA VAL A 121 6.40 -2.02 5.52
C VAL A 121 6.49 -1.59 6.98
N PHE A 122 5.44 -0.99 7.52
CA PHE A 122 5.40 -0.55 8.91
C PHE A 122 5.58 -1.72 9.88
N THR A 123 4.87 -2.83 9.68
CA THR A 123 4.95 -4.00 10.56
C THR A 123 6.33 -4.64 10.58
N ALA A 124 7.11 -4.51 9.50
CA ALA A 124 8.43 -5.11 9.35
C ALA A 124 9.58 -4.33 10.00
N GLY A 125 9.36 -3.06 10.36
CA GLY A 125 10.38 -2.23 11.00
C GLY A 125 10.90 -2.85 12.31
N GLN A 126 12.18 -2.70 12.60
CA GLN A 126 12.77 -3.11 13.88
C GLN A 126 12.25 -2.20 15.00
N GLY A 127 12.46 -0.91 14.92
CA GLY A 127 11.72 0.13 15.60
C GLY A 127 10.71 0.76 14.64
N LYS A 128 9.66 1.36 15.20
CA LYS A 128 8.60 2.02 14.42
C LYS A 128 8.28 3.35 15.08
N GLU A 129 8.38 4.41 14.32
CA GLU A 129 8.05 5.75 14.79
C GLU A 129 6.96 6.36 13.91
N ILE A 130 5.94 6.91 14.56
CA ILE A 130 4.87 7.67 13.91
C ILE A 130 5.04 9.12 14.31
N LEU A 131 5.36 10.00 13.35
CA LEU A 131 5.57 11.41 13.62
C LEU A 131 4.26 12.14 13.99
N PRO A 132 4.35 13.33 14.63
CA PRO A 132 3.17 14.13 14.98
C PRO A 132 2.28 14.39 13.77
N GLY A 133 1.00 13.99 13.88
CA GLY A 133 -0.01 14.07 12.83
C GLY A 133 0.16 13.07 11.68
N ALA A 134 1.10 12.15 11.74
CA ALA A 134 1.17 11.03 10.81
C ALA A 134 0.18 9.93 11.19
N VAL A 135 -0.15 9.05 10.24
CA VAL A 135 -1.08 7.93 10.49
C VAL A 135 -0.62 6.65 9.80
N VAL A 136 -0.82 5.54 10.50
CA VAL A 136 -0.74 4.19 9.94
C VAL A 136 -2.14 3.63 9.88
N ALA A 137 -2.63 3.28 8.67
CA ALA A 137 -4.02 2.85 8.52
C ALA A 137 -4.18 1.65 7.59
N TRP A 138 -5.08 0.77 7.98
CA TRP A 138 -5.40 -0.50 7.35
C TRP A 138 -6.78 -0.46 6.69
N HIS A 139 -7.04 -1.30 5.69
CA HIS A 139 -8.36 -1.47 5.09
C HIS A 139 -8.59 -2.84 4.48
N GLY A 140 -7.76 -3.82 4.83
CA GLY A 140 -7.79 -5.17 4.30
C GLY A 140 -6.42 -5.68 3.87
N SER A 141 -6.41 -6.90 3.35
CA SER A 141 -5.22 -7.60 2.89
C SER A 141 -5.59 -8.66 1.84
N ALA A 142 -4.64 -9.52 1.45
CA ALA A 142 -4.92 -10.65 0.56
C ALA A 142 -6.04 -11.58 1.07
N LYS A 143 -6.30 -11.58 2.38
CA LYS A 143 -7.34 -12.41 3.02
C LYS A 143 -8.68 -11.70 3.25
N GLN A 144 -8.84 -10.48 2.75
CA GLN A 144 -10.13 -9.81 2.94
C GLN A 144 -11.26 -10.52 2.20
N PRO A 145 -12.44 -10.67 2.83
CA PRO A 145 -13.59 -11.29 2.18
C PRO A 145 -13.98 -10.56 0.89
N GLY A 146 -14.32 -11.31 -0.16
CA GLY A 146 -14.79 -10.73 -1.42
C GLY A 146 -13.71 -10.14 -2.34
N LEU A 147 -12.42 -10.24 -1.99
CA LEU A 147 -11.34 -9.70 -2.82
C LEU A 147 -11.29 -10.38 -4.20
N LEU A 148 -11.45 -11.70 -4.27
CA LEU A 148 -11.44 -12.42 -5.55
C LEU A 148 -12.57 -11.94 -6.47
N GLU A 149 -13.77 -11.77 -5.94
CA GLU A 149 -14.92 -11.25 -6.67
C GLU A 149 -14.70 -9.80 -7.14
N GLN A 150 -14.03 -9.00 -6.30
CA GLN A 150 -13.64 -7.64 -6.67
C GLN A 150 -12.65 -7.65 -7.83
N LEU A 151 -11.61 -8.49 -7.78
CA LEU A 151 -10.65 -8.66 -8.85
C LEU A 151 -11.31 -9.11 -10.17
N HIS A 152 -12.22 -10.07 -10.08
CA HIS A 152 -12.98 -10.53 -11.24
C HIS A 152 -13.85 -9.41 -11.85
N ARG A 153 -14.49 -8.58 -11.04
CA ARG A 153 -15.27 -7.42 -11.54
C ARG A 153 -14.39 -6.40 -12.23
N ILE A 154 -13.21 -6.08 -11.66
CA ILE A 154 -12.27 -5.13 -12.27
C ILE A 154 -11.82 -5.64 -13.65
N VAL A 155 -11.38 -6.90 -13.74
CA VAL A 155 -10.96 -7.52 -15.00
C VAL A 155 -12.10 -7.55 -16.00
N GLN A 156 -13.31 -7.88 -15.56
CA GLN A 156 -14.50 -7.86 -16.42
C GLN A 156 -14.71 -6.48 -17.06
N GLN A 157 -14.65 -5.42 -16.25
CA GLN A 157 -14.79 -4.04 -16.72
C GLN A 157 -13.68 -3.64 -17.71
N GLN A 158 -12.43 -4.04 -17.44
CA GLN A 158 -11.30 -3.77 -18.33
C GLN A 158 -11.43 -4.47 -19.67
N ILE A 159 -11.89 -5.74 -19.68
CA ILE A 159 -12.11 -6.51 -20.90
C ILE A 159 -13.31 -5.98 -21.69
N ASP A 160 -14.38 -5.56 -20.98
CA ASP A 160 -15.58 -4.99 -21.61
C ASP A 160 -15.31 -3.64 -22.29
N ALA A 161 -14.30 -2.91 -21.84
CA ALA A 161 -13.85 -1.66 -22.45
C ALA A 161 -13.03 -1.88 -23.74
N GLN A 162 -12.62 -3.12 -24.05
CA GLN A 162 -11.85 -3.45 -25.26
C GLN A 162 -12.78 -3.83 -26.42
N GLN A 163 -12.35 -3.51 -27.63
CA GLN A 163 -13.07 -3.88 -28.87
C GLN A 163 -12.74 -5.33 -29.30
N LEU A 164 -13.13 -6.29 -28.48
CA LEU A 164 -12.91 -7.72 -28.73
C LEU A 164 -14.15 -8.39 -29.36
N SER A 165 -13.93 -9.40 -30.21
CA SER A 165 -15.00 -10.27 -30.61
C SER A 165 -15.54 -11.10 -29.44
N PRO A 166 -16.80 -11.60 -29.50
CA PRO A 166 -17.38 -12.37 -28.38
C PRO A 166 -16.51 -13.57 -27.93
N ARG A 167 -15.86 -14.26 -28.85
CA ARG A 167 -14.99 -15.41 -28.55
C ARG A 167 -13.66 -14.99 -27.94
N GLU A 168 -13.09 -13.87 -28.36
CA GLU A 168 -11.87 -13.33 -27.77
C GLU A 168 -12.14 -12.84 -26.34
N ARG A 169 -13.23 -12.09 -26.16
CA ARG A 169 -13.67 -11.60 -24.85
C ARG A 169 -13.84 -12.74 -23.84
N GLU A 170 -14.52 -13.81 -24.20
CA GLU A 170 -14.72 -14.98 -23.35
C GLU A 170 -13.37 -15.64 -22.97
N ARG A 171 -12.47 -15.83 -23.94
CA ARG A 171 -11.15 -16.41 -23.69
C ARG A 171 -10.30 -15.55 -22.75
N GLU A 172 -10.27 -14.24 -22.99
CA GLU A 172 -9.50 -13.30 -22.16
C GLU A 172 -10.07 -13.25 -20.73
N LEU A 173 -11.38 -13.22 -20.57
CA LEU A 173 -12.04 -13.25 -19.28
C LEU A 173 -11.70 -14.52 -18.50
N GLU A 174 -11.81 -15.68 -19.11
CA GLU A 174 -11.50 -16.95 -18.44
C GLU A 174 -10.00 -17.09 -18.12
N ARG A 175 -9.11 -16.54 -18.97
CA ARG A 175 -7.68 -16.48 -18.67
C ARG A 175 -7.43 -15.61 -17.44
N ALA A 176 -7.95 -14.40 -17.44
CA ALA A 176 -7.74 -13.44 -16.37
C ALA A 176 -8.35 -13.88 -15.03
N LYS A 177 -9.50 -14.56 -15.04
CA LYS A 177 -10.06 -15.17 -13.83
C LYS A 177 -9.13 -16.23 -13.23
N ARG A 178 -8.55 -17.09 -14.06
CA ARG A 178 -7.57 -18.09 -13.58
C ARG A 178 -6.30 -17.45 -13.05
N GLU A 179 -5.83 -16.38 -13.69
CA GLU A 179 -4.67 -15.60 -13.21
C GLU A 179 -4.95 -14.94 -11.86
N ASN A 180 -6.14 -14.36 -11.66
CA ASN A 180 -6.55 -13.80 -10.37
C ASN A 180 -6.60 -14.84 -9.25
N VAL A 181 -7.14 -16.04 -9.53
CA VAL A 181 -7.15 -17.13 -8.54
C VAL A 181 -5.72 -17.53 -8.16
N ARG A 182 -4.84 -17.72 -9.13
CA ARG A 182 -3.44 -18.07 -8.89
C ARG A 182 -2.74 -16.97 -8.09
N TYR A 183 -2.84 -15.73 -8.55
CA TYR A 183 -2.26 -14.56 -7.88
C TYR A 183 -2.70 -14.48 -6.41
N LEU A 184 -4.01 -14.56 -6.15
CA LEU A 184 -4.52 -14.43 -4.78
C LEU A 184 -4.09 -15.60 -3.90
N THR A 185 -4.04 -16.83 -4.45
CA THR A 185 -3.54 -18.01 -3.72
C THR A 185 -2.07 -17.82 -3.31
N GLU A 186 -1.22 -17.36 -4.23
CA GLU A 186 0.18 -17.08 -3.98
C GLU A 186 0.36 -15.93 -2.99
N ALA A 187 -0.43 -14.85 -3.12
CA ALA A 187 -0.40 -13.71 -2.22
C ALA A 187 -0.81 -14.09 -0.79
N ILE A 188 -1.86 -14.89 -0.61
CA ILE A 188 -2.29 -15.40 0.70
C ILE A 188 -1.17 -16.24 1.34
N TYR A 189 -0.59 -17.18 0.59
CA TYR A 189 0.49 -18.01 1.09
C TYR A 189 1.70 -17.17 1.53
N LYS A 190 2.12 -16.22 0.70
CA LYS A 190 3.23 -15.31 0.99
C LYS A 190 2.93 -14.43 2.22
N GLN A 191 1.69 -13.95 2.36
CA GLN A 191 1.25 -13.18 3.52
C GLN A 191 1.32 -13.98 4.81
N ASP A 192 0.89 -15.25 4.79
CA ASP A 192 0.98 -16.14 5.97
C ASP A 192 2.43 -16.33 6.40
N GLN A 193 3.33 -16.56 5.44
CA GLN A 193 4.76 -16.70 5.73
C GLN A 193 5.36 -15.40 6.29
N PHE A 194 4.92 -14.24 5.75
CA PHE A 194 5.39 -12.93 6.17
C PHE A 194 5.02 -12.65 7.63
N PHE A 195 3.75 -12.72 7.98
CA PHE A 195 3.28 -12.42 9.33
C PHE A 195 3.75 -13.47 10.36
N SER A 196 3.80 -14.73 9.97
CA SER A 196 4.33 -15.81 10.84
C SER A 196 5.80 -15.56 11.24
N ARG A 197 6.64 -15.10 10.30
CA ARG A 197 8.05 -14.74 10.58
C ARG A 197 8.20 -13.57 11.52
N LEU A 198 7.29 -12.63 11.47
CA LEU A 198 7.30 -11.45 12.34
C LEU A 198 6.64 -11.69 13.70
N GLY A 199 5.94 -12.82 13.88
CA GLY A 199 5.15 -13.10 15.08
C GLY A 199 3.96 -12.16 15.25
N ILE A 200 3.40 -11.64 14.15
CA ILE A 200 2.28 -10.69 14.14
C ILE A 200 1.01 -11.44 13.70
N ASP A 201 -0.09 -11.17 14.41
CA ASP A 201 -1.41 -11.62 13.96
C ASP A 201 -1.87 -10.79 12.75
N GLU A 202 -1.95 -11.44 11.59
CA GLU A 202 -2.35 -10.81 10.33
C GLU A 202 -3.77 -10.21 10.38
N TYR A 203 -4.60 -10.61 11.35
CA TYR A 203 -5.95 -10.08 11.52
C TYR A 203 -5.97 -8.57 11.76
N VAL A 204 -4.86 -7.98 12.23
CA VAL A 204 -4.67 -6.53 12.33
C VAL A 204 -5.00 -5.80 11.01
N THR A 205 -4.75 -6.42 9.86
CA THR A 205 -4.94 -5.80 8.54
C THR A 205 -6.40 -5.55 8.18
N ARG A 206 -7.35 -6.25 8.84
CA ARG A 206 -8.77 -6.26 8.45
C ARG A 206 -9.77 -6.24 9.61
N ILE A 207 -9.31 -6.26 10.87
CA ILE A 207 -10.19 -6.30 12.04
C ILE A 207 -11.21 -5.16 12.05
N GLY A 208 -10.82 -3.94 11.66
CA GLY A 208 -11.73 -2.79 11.60
C GLY A 208 -12.88 -3.00 10.62
N ASN A 209 -12.62 -3.64 9.49
CA ASN A 209 -13.63 -3.95 8.50
C ASN A 209 -14.48 -5.16 8.91
N ASP A 210 -13.84 -6.27 9.34
CA ASP A 210 -14.51 -7.54 9.60
C ASP A 210 -15.33 -7.53 10.91
N LYS A 211 -14.75 -7.00 12.00
CA LYS A 211 -15.38 -7.02 13.32
C LYS A 211 -16.15 -5.73 13.63
N TYR A 212 -15.59 -4.57 13.26
CA TYR A 212 -16.14 -3.28 13.64
C TYR A 212 -16.93 -2.60 12.50
N GLY A 213 -17.05 -3.22 11.33
CA GLY A 213 -17.88 -2.74 10.22
C GLY A 213 -17.39 -1.44 9.58
N VAL A 214 -16.13 -1.05 9.77
CA VAL A 214 -15.56 0.14 9.15
C VAL A 214 -15.55 -0.02 7.63
N ARG A 215 -16.10 0.97 6.93
CA ARG A 215 -16.05 1.02 5.46
C ARG A 215 -14.88 1.92 5.04
N GLY A 216 -13.77 1.32 4.62
CA GLY A 216 -12.56 2.05 4.23
C GLY A 216 -11.43 1.87 5.24
N PHE A 217 -10.68 2.94 5.47
CA PHE A 217 -9.48 2.87 6.31
C PHE A 217 -9.79 3.00 7.79
N PHE A 218 -9.08 2.23 8.60
CA PHE A 218 -9.06 2.34 10.05
C PHE A 218 -7.62 2.41 10.58
N TYR A 219 -7.44 2.98 11.75
CA TYR A 219 -6.18 2.95 12.48
C TYR A 219 -6.44 2.48 13.93
N LEU A 220 -5.38 2.07 14.61
CA LEU A 220 -5.39 1.52 15.95
C LEU A 220 -4.51 2.37 16.87
N SER A 221 -4.84 2.40 18.15
CA SER A 221 -3.92 2.94 19.16
C SER A 221 -2.64 2.07 19.25
N VAL A 222 -1.56 2.62 19.79
CA VAL A 222 -0.32 1.86 19.99
C VAL A 222 -0.53 0.62 20.88
N PRO A 223 -1.28 0.69 22.01
CA PRO A 223 -1.64 -0.51 22.78
C PRO A 223 -2.43 -1.55 21.97
N ASP A 224 -3.38 -1.10 21.13
CA ASP A 224 -4.14 -2.02 20.28
C ASP A 224 -3.25 -2.68 19.22
N MET A 225 -2.31 -1.95 18.61
CA MET A 225 -1.29 -2.54 17.72
C MET A 225 -0.47 -3.62 18.42
N ALA A 226 -0.07 -3.38 19.68
CA ALA A 226 0.71 -4.32 20.46
C ALA A 226 -0.03 -5.63 20.74
N SER A 227 -1.37 -5.61 20.83
CA SER A 227 -2.17 -6.83 21.03
C SER A 227 -2.13 -7.78 19.83
N PHE A 228 -1.79 -7.28 18.64
CA PHE A 228 -1.52 -8.10 17.45
C PHE A 228 -0.04 -8.49 17.28
N GLY A 229 0.83 -8.15 18.23
CA GLY A 229 2.26 -8.42 18.13
C GLY A 229 3.07 -7.34 17.43
N ILE A 230 2.50 -6.19 17.07
CA ILE A 230 3.24 -5.06 16.51
C ILE A 230 3.91 -4.33 17.68
N GLN A 231 5.19 -4.65 17.92
CA GLN A 231 5.98 -4.13 19.04
C GLN A 231 6.89 -2.97 18.60
N ASN A 232 7.51 -2.29 19.60
CA ASN A 232 8.47 -1.20 19.41
C ASN A 232 7.90 -0.05 18.57
N VAL A 233 6.66 0.35 18.88
CA VAL A 233 5.99 1.49 18.25
C VAL A 233 6.09 2.70 19.18
N SER A 234 6.64 3.80 18.66
CA SER A 234 6.62 5.13 19.25
C SER A 234 5.67 6.03 18.47
N ALA A 235 4.81 6.75 19.16
CA ALA A 235 3.89 7.71 18.57
C ALA A 235 3.63 8.88 19.55
N PRO A 236 3.15 10.04 19.07
CA PRO A 236 2.71 11.12 19.94
C PRO A 236 1.62 10.68 20.91
N GLY A 237 1.60 11.28 22.12
CA GLY A 237 0.63 10.93 23.16
C GLY A 237 -0.84 11.12 22.74
N ASP A 238 -1.09 12.00 21.79
CA ASP A 238 -2.40 12.29 21.19
C ASP A 238 -2.71 11.48 19.92
N TYR A 239 -1.87 10.51 19.56
CA TYR A 239 -2.04 9.72 18.32
C TYR A 239 -3.43 9.08 18.20
N ALA A 240 -3.96 8.56 19.31
CA ALA A 240 -5.30 7.95 19.32
C ALA A 240 -6.45 8.97 19.53
N ASP A 241 -6.13 10.25 19.63
CA ASP A 241 -7.10 11.33 19.87
C ASP A 241 -7.11 12.36 18.73
N MET A 242 -6.51 12.01 17.59
CA MET A 242 -6.50 12.86 16.39
C MET A 242 -7.92 13.17 15.92
N GLU A 243 -8.18 14.44 15.62
CA GLU A 243 -9.45 14.88 15.07
C GLU A 243 -9.73 14.24 13.70
N PRO A 244 -10.86 13.49 13.51
CA PRO A 244 -11.12 12.74 12.28
C PRO A 244 -11.15 13.61 11.01
N GLN A 245 -11.66 14.87 11.13
CA GLN A 245 -11.70 15.78 9.98
C GLN A 245 -10.31 16.27 9.57
N ALA A 246 -9.45 16.59 10.54
CA ALA A 246 -8.07 17.00 10.27
C ALA A 246 -7.27 15.85 9.65
N LEU A 247 -7.47 14.63 10.15
CA LEU A 247 -6.86 13.43 9.59
C LEU A 247 -7.33 13.16 8.15
N ALA A 248 -8.64 13.23 7.91
CA ALA A 248 -9.23 13.06 6.58
C ALA A 248 -8.71 14.10 5.56
N GLN A 249 -8.55 15.35 5.97
CA GLN A 249 -7.96 16.40 5.12
C GLN A 249 -6.48 16.09 4.76
N ARG A 250 -5.74 15.55 5.71
CA ARG A 250 -4.32 15.24 5.54
C ARG A 250 -4.08 14.07 4.56
N VAL A 251 -4.88 13.01 4.66
CA VAL A 251 -4.71 11.80 3.85
C VAL A 251 -5.63 11.75 2.61
N GLY A 252 -6.59 12.66 2.52
CA GLY A 252 -7.50 12.78 1.37
C GLY A 252 -8.79 11.94 1.47
N PHE A 253 -9.00 11.22 2.58
CA PHE A 253 -10.20 10.39 2.79
C PHE A 253 -10.42 10.11 4.30
N PRO A 254 -11.64 9.70 4.70
CA PRO A 254 -11.93 9.37 6.10
C PRO A 254 -11.13 8.17 6.61
N VAL A 255 -10.58 8.31 7.82
CA VAL A 255 -9.91 7.23 8.56
C VAL A 255 -10.56 7.11 9.93
N THR A 256 -10.93 5.92 10.34
CA THR A 256 -11.67 5.65 11.58
C THR A 256 -10.75 5.06 12.64
N LEU A 257 -10.71 5.64 13.84
CA LEU A 257 -10.09 4.98 14.98
C LEU A 257 -10.94 3.77 15.40
N VAL A 258 -10.31 2.61 15.48
CA VAL A 258 -10.88 1.41 16.09
C VAL A 258 -10.21 1.18 17.43
N ARG A 259 -10.99 1.04 18.48
CA ARG A 259 -10.56 0.65 19.83
C ARG A 259 -10.97 -0.80 20.07
N LEU A 260 -10.02 -1.63 20.47
CA LEU A 260 -10.32 -3.02 20.78
C LEU A 260 -11.03 -3.10 22.14
N GLU A 261 -12.05 -3.96 22.21
CA GLU A 261 -12.74 -4.33 23.44
C GLU A 261 -12.06 -5.52 24.10
#